data_f54d956882f381b9470eb9dafa026dea
#
_entry.id   f54d956882f381b9470eb9dafa026dea
#
_cell.length_a   1.000
_cell.length_b   1.000
_cell.length_c   1.000
_cell.angle_alpha   90.00
_cell.angle_beta   90.00
_cell.angle_gamma   90.00
#
_symmetry.space_group_name_H-M   'P 1'
#
loop_
_entity.id
_entity.type
_entity.pdbx_description
1 polymer ?
#
loop_
_entity_poly.entity_id
_entity_poly.type
_entity_poly.pdbx_seq_one_letter_code
_entity_poly.pdbx_strand_id
1 'polypeptide(L)'
;MKIAVYSPNWIGDSVLALPFIRCLRVSYPNAKIYVFCKEWVSGIYENNPNISKIFHFKNEALKGFQGTIKAGLKIRKIKLDQFYTLTDSFRSALVLGISGSSKTIGYNSQMRSIFLTNSINTPNLKIHRSKKYLGLLDNRQQSNIIPFIHITQEEKKWGIEEIGKMGMKNPVGLSPFSVSDQRTIPNDEMIRWLKNSRNEYLIFG
;
A
#
# COMPACT_ATOMS: atom_id res chain seq x y z
N MET A 1 10.16 -11.67 -16.79
CA MET A 1 10.61 -11.25 -15.47
C MET A 1 9.43 -11.14 -14.52
N LYS A 2 9.58 -11.58 -13.26
CA LYS A 2 8.57 -11.50 -12.20
C LYS A 2 9.10 -10.61 -11.09
N ILE A 3 8.42 -9.51 -10.83
CA ILE A 3 8.79 -8.55 -9.79
C ILE A 3 7.68 -8.53 -8.74
N ALA A 4 8.05 -8.53 -7.48
CA ALA A 4 7.08 -8.43 -6.39
C ALA A 4 7.32 -7.21 -5.52
N VAL A 5 6.26 -6.74 -4.91
CA VAL A 5 6.24 -5.66 -3.92
C VAL A 5 5.55 -6.16 -2.67
N TYR A 6 6.24 -6.12 -1.53
CA TYR A 6 5.62 -6.31 -0.22
C TYR A 6 5.09 -4.95 0.26
N SER A 7 3.77 -4.84 0.29
CA SER A 7 3.03 -3.61 0.55
C SER A 7 3.16 -3.14 2.01
N PRO A 8 3.00 -1.85 2.26
CA PRO A 8 2.70 -1.35 3.60
C PRO A 8 1.41 -1.96 4.17
N ASN A 9 1.26 -1.87 5.50
CA ASN A 9 0.11 -2.47 6.21
C ASN A 9 -1.05 -1.49 6.43
N TRP A 10 -0.84 -0.18 6.24
CA TRP A 10 -1.84 0.86 6.47
C TRP A 10 -2.41 1.37 5.15
N ILE A 11 -3.70 1.67 5.12
CA ILE A 11 -4.41 2.16 3.93
C ILE A 11 -3.70 3.38 3.34
N GLY A 12 -3.43 4.41 4.15
CA GLY A 12 -2.75 5.62 3.70
C GLY A 12 -1.36 5.35 3.11
N ASP A 13 -0.55 4.53 3.77
CA ASP A 13 0.77 4.15 3.27
C ASP A 13 0.69 3.32 1.99
N SER A 14 -0.36 2.49 1.83
CA SER A 14 -0.62 1.71 0.62
C SER A 14 -0.99 2.61 -0.56
N VAL A 15 -1.80 3.66 -0.33
CA VAL A 15 -2.08 4.69 -1.34
C VAL A 15 -0.79 5.40 -1.75
N LEU A 16 0.05 5.78 -0.79
CA LEU A 16 1.35 6.43 -1.05
C LEU A 16 2.37 5.50 -1.74
N ALA A 17 2.11 4.19 -1.80
CA ALA A 17 2.93 3.21 -2.53
C ALA A 17 2.54 3.08 -4.02
N LEU A 18 1.37 3.57 -4.45
CA LEU A 18 0.91 3.45 -5.84
C LEU A 18 1.87 4.09 -6.87
N PRO A 19 2.46 5.28 -6.60
CA PRO A 19 3.48 5.85 -7.48
C PRO A 19 4.68 4.92 -7.70
N PHE A 20 5.13 4.21 -6.66
CA PHE A 20 6.22 3.23 -6.78
C PHE A 20 5.88 2.11 -7.78
N ILE A 21 4.66 1.57 -7.69
CA ILE A 21 4.19 0.50 -8.59
C ILE A 21 4.11 1.01 -10.03
N ARG A 22 3.64 2.24 -10.24
CA ARG A 22 3.60 2.87 -11.56
C ARG A 22 5.01 3.06 -12.13
N CYS A 23 5.95 3.58 -11.35
CA CYS A 23 7.35 3.71 -11.78
C CYS A 23 7.97 2.34 -12.10
N LEU A 24 7.67 1.33 -11.29
CA LEU A 24 8.12 -0.03 -11.53
C LEU A 24 7.61 -0.57 -12.87
N ARG A 25 6.34 -0.31 -13.24
CA ARG A 25 5.78 -0.67 -14.54
C ARG A 25 6.46 0.06 -15.69
N VAL A 26 6.73 1.36 -15.53
CA VAL A 26 7.46 2.15 -16.53
C VAL A 26 8.89 1.62 -16.75
N SER A 27 9.58 1.28 -15.65
CA SER A 27 10.94 0.73 -15.72
C SER A 27 11.00 -0.70 -16.28
N TYR A 28 9.92 -1.47 -16.12
CA TYR A 28 9.82 -2.87 -16.54
C TYR A 28 8.49 -3.16 -17.25
N PRO A 29 8.30 -2.65 -18.48
CA PRO A 29 7.00 -2.70 -19.17
C PRO A 29 6.43 -4.11 -19.36
N ASN A 30 7.29 -5.10 -19.57
CA ASN A 30 6.90 -6.50 -19.83
C ASN A 30 6.99 -7.40 -18.59
N ALA A 31 7.29 -6.87 -17.40
CA ALA A 31 7.37 -7.68 -16.20
C ALA A 31 5.99 -8.05 -15.66
N LYS A 32 5.88 -9.22 -15.04
CA LYS A 32 4.72 -9.56 -14.20
C LYS A 32 4.96 -8.94 -12.83
N ILE A 33 4.20 -7.90 -12.50
CA ILE A 33 4.28 -7.19 -11.21
C ILE A 33 3.25 -7.77 -10.25
N TYR A 34 3.71 -8.29 -9.12
CA TYR A 34 2.90 -8.88 -8.08
C TYR A 34 2.92 -8.02 -6.82
N VAL A 35 1.77 -7.89 -6.16
CA VAL A 35 1.67 -7.20 -4.87
C VAL A 35 1.32 -8.21 -3.80
N PHE A 36 2.10 -8.25 -2.74
CA PHE A 36 1.84 -9.01 -1.51
C PHE A 36 1.41 -8.03 -0.43
N CYS A 37 0.20 -8.16 0.06
CA CYS A 37 -0.38 -7.21 1.02
C CYS A 37 -1.21 -7.91 2.09
N LYS A 38 -1.61 -7.18 3.11
CA LYS A 38 -2.65 -7.60 4.04
C LYS A 38 -4.02 -7.52 3.37
N GLU A 39 -4.95 -8.37 3.80
CA GLU A 39 -6.30 -8.47 3.23
C GLU A 39 -7.03 -7.12 3.24
N TRP A 40 -6.99 -6.38 4.34
CA TRP A 40 -7.71 -5.10 4.47
C TRP A 40 -7.18 -3.93 3.64
N VAL A 41 -5.99 -4.05 3.03
CA VAL A 41 -5.46 -3.04 2.09
C VAL A 41 -5.50 -3.52 0.65
N SER A 42 -5.98 -4.74 0.38
CA SER A 42 -5.96 -5.33 -0.97
C SER A 42 -6.76 -4.49 -1.98
N GLY A 43 -7.92 -3.95 -1.56
CA GLY A 43 -8.77 -3.11 -2.39
C GLY A 43 -8.07 -1.88 -2.99
N ILE A 44 -7.02 -1.35 -2.33
CA ILE A 44 -6.22 -0.23 -2.85
C ILE A 44 -5.50 -0.60 -4.16
N TYR A 45 -5.21 -1.88 -4.36
CA TYR A 45 -4.44 -2.40 -5.49
C TYR A 45 -5.32 -3.01 -6.59
N GLU A 46 -6.61 -3.23 -6.30
CA GLU A 46 -7.56 -3.79 -7.25
C GLU A 46 -7.73 -2.87 -8.47
N ASN A 47 -8.05 -3.45 -9.60
CA ASN A 47 -8.26 -2.76 -10.87
C ASN A 47 -7.06 -1.93 -11.37
N ASN A 48 -5.88 -2.03 -10.73
CA ASN A 48 -4.69 -1.28 -11.13
C ASN A 48 -4.01 -1.95 -12.33
N PRO A 49 -3.97 -1.31 -13.54
CA PRO A 49 -3.43 -1.91 -14.76
C PRO A 49 -1.92 -2.18 -14.69
N ASN A 50 -1.22 -1.57 -13.73
CA ASN A 50 0.21 -1.82 -13.52
C ASN A 50 0.49 -3.12 -12.76
N ILE A 51 -0.52 -3.73 -12.15
CA ILE A 51 -0.41 -4.92 -11.30
C ILE A 51 -0.92 -6.14 -12.06
N SER A 52 -0.11 -7.19 -12.12
CA SER A 52 -0.49 -8.44 -12.79
C SER A 52 -1.25 -9.38 -11.86
N LYS A 53 -0.98 -9.35 -10.56
CA LYS A 53 -1.67 -10.17 -9.55
C LYS A 53 -1.44 -9.63 -8.14
N ILE A 54 -2.49 -9.71 -7.33
CA ILE A 54 -2.48 -9.40 -5.90
C ILE A 54 -2.53 -10.71 -5.11
N PHE A 55 -1.69 -10.82 -4.09
CA PHE A 55 -1.69 -11.89 -3.11
C PHE A 55 -1.91 -11.27 -1.73
N HIS A 56 -3.05 -11.51 -1.15
CA HIS A 56 -3.35 -11.02 0.18
C HIS A 56 -3.18 -12.12 1.23
N PHE A 57 -2.77 -11.70 2.42
CA PHE A 57 -2.62 -12.54 3.60
C PHE A 57 -3.63 -12.13 4.66
N LYS A 58 -4.37 -13.12 5.18
CA LYS A 58 -5.13 -12.94 6.42
C LYS A 58 -4.19 -12.68 7.59
N ASN A 59 -4.67 -11.99 8.62
CA ASN A 59 -3.85 -11.66 9.78
C ASN A 59 -3.21 -12.90 10.42
N GLU A 60 -3.98 -13.96 10.55
CA GLU A 60 -3.55 -15.22 11.18
C GLU A 60 -2.42 -15.87 10.38
N ALA A 61 -2.42 -15.75 9.05
CA ALA A 61 -1.41 -16.37 8.18
C ALA A 61 0.00 -15.80 8.38
N LEU A 62 0.13 -14.58 8.90
CA LEU A 62 1.43 -13.95 9.19
C LEU A 62 1.71 -13.84 10.69
N LYS A 63 0.89 -14.49 11.54
CA LYS A 63 1.06 -14.43 12.99
C LYS A 63 2.28 -15.23 13.43
N GLY A 64 3.12 -14.58 14.24
CA GLY A 64 4.33 -15.19 14.79
C GLY A 64 5.43 -15.47 13.75
N PHE A 65 6.50 -16.14 14.20
CA PHE A 65 7.65 -16.48 13.37
C PHE A 65 7.32 -17.58 12.34
N GLN A 66 6.57 -18.59 12.76
CA GLN A 66 6.16 -19.69 11.89
C GLN A 66 5.30 -19.23 10.70
N GLY A 67 4.36 -18.31 10.93
CA GLY A 67 3.54 -17.73 9.86
C GLY A 67 4.39 -16.99 8.83
N THR A 68 5.39 -16.25 9.30
CA THR A 68 6.35 -15.54 8.44
C THR A 68 7.14 -16.51 7.56
N ILE A 69 7.64 -17.61 8.12
CA ILE A 69 8.36 -18.66 7.37
C ILE A 69 7.46 -19.30 6.34
N LYS A 70 6.26 -19.73 6.73
CA LYS A 70 5.28 -20.35 5.81
C LYS A 70 4.95 -19.43 4.64
N ALA A 71 4.78 -18.13 4.89
CA ALA A 71 4.54 -17.12 3.84
C ALA A 71 5.73 -17.03 2.86
N GLY A 72 6.97 -16.94 3.36
CA GLY A 72 8.16 -16.92 2.52
C GLY A 72 8.30 -18.16 1.65
N LEU A 73 8.08 -19.36 2.23
CA LEU A 73 8.13 -20.62 1.49
C LEU A 73 7.02 -20.73 0.43
N LYS A 74 5.80 -20.21 0.71
CA LYS A 74 4.71 -20.15 -0.28
C LYS A 74 5.10 -19.25 -1.45
N ILE A 75 5.71 -18.09 -1.17
CA ILE A 75 6.17 -17.14 -2.19
C ILE A 75 7.31 -17.74 -3.03
N ARG A 76 8.21 -18.53 -2.43
CA ARG A 76 9.34 -19.18 -3.12
C ARG A 76 8.89 -19.98 -4.34
N LYS A 77 7.72 -20.61 -4.30
CA LYS A 77 7.15 -21.37 -5.41
C LYS A 77 6.87 -20.52 -6.66
N ILE A 78 6.76 -19.20 -6.51
CA ILE A 78 6.48 -18.26 -7.60
C ILE A 78 7.74 -18.00 -8.43
N LYS A 79 8.94 -18.19 -7.86
CA LYS A 79 10.24 -17.93 -8.49
C LYS A 79 10.34 -16.48 -8.98
N LEU A 80 10.46 -15.55 -8.01
CA LEU A 80 10.57 -14.12 -8.26
C LEU A 80 12.01 -13.75 -8.66
N ASP A 81 12.15 -12.85 -9.61
CA ASP A 81 13.44 -12.26 -10.00
C ASP A 81 13.81 -11.12 -9.06
N GLN A 82 12.85 -10.26 -8.72
CA GLN A 82 13.05 -9.14 -7.79
C GLN A 82 11.90 -9.07 -6.79
N PHE A 83 12.23 -8.73 -5.54
CA PHE A 83 11.25 -8.56 -4.49
C PHE A 83 11.58 -7.34 -3.64
N TYR A 84 10.75 -6.31 -3.72
CA TYR A 84 10.87 -5.07 -2.95
C TYR A 84 10.05 -5.14 -1.68
N THR A 85 10.55 -4.60 -0.57
CA THR A 85 9.74 -4.34 0.62
C THR A 85 9.61 -2.86 0.88
N LEU A 86 8.36 -2.39 0.96
CA LEU A 86 8.01 -1.00 1.28
C LEU A 86 7.77 -0.80 2.78
N THR A 87 7.88 -1.86 3.57
CA THR A 87 7.80 -1.77 5.04
C THR A 87 9.20 -1.79 5.66
N ASP A 88 9.33 -1.25 6.86
CA ASP A 88 10.60 -1.22 7.59
C ASP A 88 10.74 -2.37 8.60
N SER A 89 9.81 -3.34 8.62
CA SER A 89 9.80 -4.41 9.61
C SER A 89 10.81 -5.53 9.32
N PHE A 90 11.40 -6.08 10.37
CA PHE A 90 12.25 -7.27 10.29
C PHE A 90 11.53 -8.46 9.64
N ARG A 91 10.24 -8.67 9.99
CA ARG A 91 9.44 -9.79 9.44
C ARG A 91 9.28 -9.73 7.93
N SER A 92 9.08 -8.54 7.36
CA SER A 92 8.97 -8.41 5.91
C SER A 92 10.28 -8.77 5.20
N ALA A 93 11.42 -8.32 5.73
CA ALA A 93 12.71 -8.69 5.16
C ALA A 93 12.97 -10.20 5.27
N LEU A 94 12.59 -10.83 6.38
CA LEU A 94 12.66 -12.28 6.54
C LEU A 94 11.80 -13.01 5.48
N VAL A 95 10.58 -12.55 5.20
CA VAL A 95 9.76 -13.11 4.10
C VAL A 95 10.49 -13.02 2.77
N LEU A 96 11.12 -11.87 2.48
CA LEU A 96 11.89 -11.67 1.26
C LEU A 96 13.07 -12.65 1.18
N GLY A 97 13.86 -12.76 2.24
CA GLY A 97 15.01 -13.69 2.28
C GLY A 97 14.61 -15.15 2.07
N ILE A 98 13.53 -15.59 2.72
CA ILE A 98 13.02 -16.98 2.58
C ILE A 98 12.41 -17.22 1.20
N SER A 99 11.88 -16.18 0.53
CA SER A 99 11.27 -16.30 -0.80
C SER A 99 12.24 -16.81 -1.87
N GLY A 100 13.56 -16.73 -1.64
CA GLY A 100 14.57 -17.15 -2.60
C GLY A 100 14.58 -16.33 -3.88
N SER A 101 14.11 -15.08 -3.83
CA SER A 101 14.15 -14.15 -4.97
C SER A 101 15.62 -13.78 -5.27
N SER A 102 15.96 -13.66 -6.55
CA SER A 102 17.34 -13.34 -6.97
C SER A 102 17.81 -11.98 -6.44
N LYS A 103 16.90 -11.00 -6.37
CA LYS A 103 17.16 -9.71 -5.73
C LYS A 103 16.06 -9.41 -4.72
N THR A 104 16.46 -9.13 -3.48
CA THR A 104 15.59 -8.68 -2.38
C THR A 104 16.02 -7.28 -1.98
N ILE A 105 15.13 -6.30 -2.13
CA ILE A 105 15.46 -4.88 -2.07
C ILE A 105 14.64 -4.19 -0.97
N GLY A 106 15.29 -3.39 -0.14
CA GLY A 106 14.64 -2.62 0.90
C GLY A 106 15.60 -1.69 1.64
N TYR A 107 15.06 -0.86 2.51
CA TYR A 107 15.90 0.02 3.34
C TYR A 107 16.55 -0.75 4.48
N ASN A 108 17.78 -0.35 4.82
CA ASN A 108 18.52 -0.85 5.98
C ASN A 108 17.91 -0.25 7.25
N SER A 109 17.18 -1.08 8.00
CA SER A 109 16.60 -0.74 9.29
C SER A 109 16.45 -2.00 10.14
N GLN A 110 16.43 -1.87 11.45
CA GLN A 110 16.15 -2.98 12.38
C GLN A 110 17.00 -4.26 12.12
N MET A 111 18.28 -4.12 11.80
CA MET A 111 19.23 -5.22 11.54
C MET A 111 18.77 -6.21 10.44
N ARG A 112 17.85 -5.82 9.56
CA ARG A 112 17.26 -6.70 8.54
C ARG A 112 18.07 -6.82 7.25
N SER A 113 19.16 -6.06 7.13
CA SER A 113 20.04 -6.06 5.94
C SER A 113 20.53 -7.46 5.56
N ILE A 114 20.70 -8.36 6.52
CA ILE A 114 21.12 -9.75 6.30
C ILE A 114 20.15 -10.57 5.41
N PHE A 115 18.88 -10.14 5.30
CA PHE A 115 17.87 -10.78 4.45
C PHE A 115 17.69 -10.08 3.10
N LEU A 116 18.42 -8.99 2.88
CA LEU A 116 18.32 -8.18 1.67
C LEU A 116 19.60 -8.30 0.85
N THR A 117 19.47 -8.71 -0.41
CA THR A 117 20.63 -8.75 -1.33
C THR A 117 21.04 -7.35 -1.77
N ASN A 118 20.10 -6.40 -1.76
CA ASN A 118 20.34 -4.98 -2.01
C ASN A 118 19.70 -4.15 -0.89
N SER A 119 20.51 -3.86 0.12
CA SER A 119 20.12 -3.06 1.29
C SER A 119 20.49 -1.60 1.06
N ILE A 120 19.50 -0.72 0.99
CA ILE A 120 19.67 0.71 0.74
C ILE A 120 19.67 1.46 2.08
N ASN A 121 20.59 2.41 2.25
CA ASN A 121 20.63 3.23 3.45
C ASN A 121 19.34 4.06 3.59
N THR A 122 18.78 4.05 4.79
CA THR A 122 17.61 4.88 5.09
C THR A 122 18.00 6.36 4.95
N PRO A 123 17.21 7.17 4.21
CA PRO A 123 17.51 8.59 4.09
C PRO A 123 17.52 9.28 5.46
N ASN A 124 18.54 10.10 5.72
CA ASN A 124 18.68 10.85 6.97
C ASN A 124 17.68 12.01 7.11
N LEU A 125 17.02 12.41 6.01
CA LEU A 125 16.07 13.50 5.99
C LEU A 125 14.63 12.97 6.18
N LYS A 126 13.80 13.78 6.87
CA LYS A 126 12.34 13.56 6.90
C LYS A 126 11.76 13.82 5.50
N ILE A 127 11.76 12.82 4.66
CA ILE A 127 11.19 12.88 3.32
C ILE A 127 9.77 12.32 3.31
N HIS A 128 8.96 12.79 2.37
CA HIS A 128 7.61 12.27 2.17
C HIS A 128 7.64 10.77 1.88
N ARG A 129 6.67 10.02 2.41
CA ARG A 129 6.63 8.56 2.32
C ARG A 129 6.71 8.03 0.88
N SER A 130 6.00 8.65 -0.06
CA SER A 130 6.07 8.27 -1.48
C SER A 130 7.48 8.41 -2.04
N LYS A 131 8.20 9.50 -1.70
CA LYS A 131 9.60 9.71 -2.13
C LYS A 131 10.52 8.66 -1.52
N LYS A 132 10.26 8.25 -0.27
CA LYS A 132 10.99 7.15 0.37
C LYS A 132 10.81 5.86 -0.43
N TYR A 133 9.58 5.50 -0.83
CA TYR A 133 9.36 4.31 -1.64
C TYR A 133 10.05 4.39 -3.00
N LEU A 134 9.93 5.51 -3.69
CA LEU A 134 10.58 5.73 -4.99
C LEU A 134 12.11 5.64 -4.92
N GLY A 135 12.70 5.99 -3.77
CA GLY A 135 14.14 5.87 -3.53
C GLY A 135 14.68 4.43 -3.55
N LEU A 136 13.82 3.43 -3.55
CA LEU A 136 14.22 2.02 -3.72
C LEU A 136 14.44 1.64 -5.19
N LEU A 137 14.07 2.51 -6.15
CA LEU A 137 14.26 2.28 -7.58
C LEU A 137 15.58 2.91 -8.05
N ASP A 138 16.34 2.17 -8.85
CA ASP A 138 17.63 2.64 -9.39
C ASP A 138 17.47 3.81 -10.37
N ASN A 139 16.37 3.84 -11.11
CA ASN A 139 16.04 4.90 -12.05
C ASN A 139 15.23 6.00 -11.39
N ARG A 140 15.92 7.11 -11.05
CA ARG A 140 15.34 8.32 -10.46
C ARG A 140 14.52 9.16 -11.45
N GLN A 141 13.74 8.58 -12.32
CA GLN A 141 12.68 9.33 -13.01
C GLN A 141 11.60 9.70 -11.99
N GLN A 142 11.99 10.57 -11.06
CA GLN A 142 11.11 11.19 -10.08
C GLN A 142 10.33 12.31 -10.75
N SER A 143 9.45 11.98 -11.66
CA SER A 143 8.35 12.87 -11.99
C SER A 143 7.44 12.95 -10.76
N ASN A 144 6.83 14.11 -10.54
CA ASN A 144 5.82 14.33 -9.49
C ASN A 144 4.64 13.37 -9.73
N ILE A 145 4.72 12.16 -9.16
CA ILE A 145 3.71 11.14 -9.40
C ILE A 145 2.69 11.18 -8.27
N ILE A 146 1.52 11.68 -8.60
CA ILE A 146 0.38 11.71 -7.69
C ILE A 146 -0.15 10.27 -7.50
N PRO A 147 -0.41 9.83 -6.26
CA PRO A 147 -1.10 8.57 -6.01
C PRO A 147 -2.48 8.57 -6.70
N PHE A 148 -2.81 7.48 -7.36
CA PHE A 148 -4.10 7.32 -8.04
C PHE A 148 -4.64 5.92 -7.79
N ILE A 149 -5.86 5.84 -7.25
CA ILE A 149 -6.62 4.60 -7.06
C ILE A 149 -7.45 4.37 -8.32
N HIS A 150 -7.34 3.17 -8.88
CA HIS A 150 -8.11 2.78 -10.05
C HIS A 150 -9.48 2.26 -9.60
N ILE A 151 -10.53 2.87 -10.10
CA ILE A 151 -11.92 2.45 -9.92
C ILE A 151 -12.52 2.09 -11.28
N THR A 152 -13.34 1.05 -11.33
CA THR A 152 -14.06 0.65 -12.54
C THR A 152 -15.23 1.58 -12.83
N GLN A 153 -15.79 1.47 -14.04
CA GLN A 153 -17.00 2.21 -14.39
C GLN A 153 -18.21 1.71 -13.58
N GLU A 154 -18.24 0.40 -13.29
CA GLU A 154 -19.27 -0.24 -12.47
C GLU A 154 -19.23 0.30 -11.02
N GLU A 155 -18.04 0.38 -10.40
CA GLU A 155 -17.86 0.95 -9.07
C GLU A 155 -18.27 2.43 -9.03
N LYS A 156 -17.90 3.19 -10.06
CA LYS A 156 -18.29 4.60 -10.19
C LYS A 156 -19.82 4.75 -10.30
N LYS A 157 -20.44 3.93 -11.15
CA LYS A 157 -21.90 3.92 -11.33
C LYS A 157 -22.60 3.55 -10.03
N TRP A 158 -22.16 2.49 -9.37
CA TRP A 158 -22.67 2.08 -8.07
C TRP A 158 -22.60 3.20 -7.03
N GLY A 159 -21.45 3.88 -6.91
CA GLY A 159 -21.29 4.99 -5.98
C GLY A 159 -22.27 6.15 -6.23
N ILE A 160 -22.49 6.50 -7.52
CA ILE A 160 -23.47 7.52 -7.90
C ILE A 160 -24.89 7.09 -7.53
N GLU A 161 -25.25 5.84 -7.80
CA GLU A 161 -26.58 5.30 -7.48
C GLU A 161 -26.82 5.27 -5.96
N GLU A 162 -25.83 4.85 -5.15
CA GLU A 162 -25.96 4.84 -3.70
C GLU A 162 -26.13 6.25 -3.12
N ILE A 163 -25.35 7.23 -3.59
CA ILE A 163 -25.50 8.63 -3.20
C ILE A 163 -26.90 9.14 -3.58
N GLY A 164 -27.40 8.80 -4.77
CA GLY A 164 -28.74 9.16 -5.23
C GLY A 164 -29.86 8.54 -4.39
N LYS A 165 -29.72 7.26 -3.96
CA LYS A 165 -30.67 6.59 -3.05
C LYS A 165 -30.78 7.29 -1.69
N MET A 166 -29.69 7.89 -1.21
CA MET A 166 -29.66 8.70 0.01
C MET A 166 -30.28 10.09 -0.17
N GLY A 167 -30.70 10.46 -1.38
CA GLY A 167 -31.23 11.78 -1.70
C GLY A 167 -30.16 12.87 -1.77
N MET A 168 -28.89 12.51 -1.75
CA MET A 168 -27.75 13.43 -1.80
C MET A 168 -27.33 13.71 -3.24
N LYS A 169 -26.87 14.95 -3.51
CA LYS A 169 -26.37 15.33 -4.86
C LYS A 169 -24.85 15.41 -4.90
N ASN A 170 -24.26 16.15 -3.98
CA ASN A 170 -22.81 16.38 -3.91
C ASN A 170 -22.34 16.35 -2.46
N PRO A 171 -22.40 15.18 -1.78
CA PRO A 171 -22.00 15.10 -0.39
C PRO A 171 -20.51 15.30 -0.21
N VAL A 172 -20.13 15.94 0.89
CA VAL A 172 -18.75 16.04 1.33
C VAL A 172 -18.41 14.78 2.11
N GLY A 173 -17.41 14.05 1.67
CA GLY A 173 -16.87 12.90 2.40
C GLY A 173 -16.12 13.35 3.65
N LEU A 174 -16.48 12.82 4.81
CA LEU A 174 -15.86 13.12 6.09
C LEU A 174 -15.38 11.81 6.75
N SER A 175 -14.08 11.71 7.06
CA SER A 175 -13.50 10.60 7.81
C SER A 175 -12.88 11.12 9.11
N PRO A 176 -13.68 11.30 10.17
CA PRO A 176 -13.26 11.95 11.42
C PRO A 176 -12.53 11.00 12.35
N PHE A 177 -12.58 9.69 12.12
CA PHE A 177 -12.07 8.67 13.03
C PHE A 177 -10.66 8.21 12.67
N SER A 178 -9.89 7.89 13.68
CA SER A 178 -8.53 7.35 13.54
C SER A 178 -8.27 6.30 14.61
N VAL A 179 -7.33 5.39 14.36
CA VAL A 179 -6.82 4.45 15.37
C VAL A 179 -6.14 5.19 16.55
N SER A 180 -5.69 6.42 16.33
CA SER A 180 -5.11 7.28 17.36
C SER A 180 -6.12 8.31 17.82
N ASP A 181 -6.41 8.34 19.13
CA ASP A 181 -7.33 9.33 19.74
C ASP A 181 -6.90 10.77 19.45
N GLN A 182 -5.60 11.03 19.43
CA GLN A 182 -5.04 12.36 19.11
C GLN A 182 -5.34 12.84 17.69
N ARG A 183 -5.76 11.96 16.80
CA ARG A 183 -6.12 12.25 15.39
C ARG A 183 -7.59 12.04 15.10
N THR A 184 -8.37 11.64 16.09
CA THR A 184 -9.82 11.55 16.03
C THR A 184 -10.42 12.90 16.36
N ILE A 185 -11.36 13.37 15.56
CA ILE A 185 -12.08 14.61 15.83
C ILE A 185 -13.07 14.34 16.97
N PRO A 186 -13.05 15.11 18.07
CA PRO A 186 -14.04 14.97 19.12
C PRO A 186 -15.48 15.13 18.62
N ASN A 187 -16.39 14.30 19.12
CA ASN A 187 -17.78 14.26 18.62
C ASN A 187 -18.51 15.61 18.76
N ASP A 188 -18.29 16.33 19.84
CA ASP A 188 -18.87 17.64 20.10
C ASP A 188 -18.37 18.71 19.10
N GLU A 189 -17.09 18.70 18.76
CA GLU A 189 -16.54 19.55 17.70
C GLU A 189 -17.11 19.19 16.33
N MET A 190 -17.18 17.90 15.99
CA MET A 190 -17.75 17.44 14.74
C MET A 190 -19.21 17.86 14.62
N ILE A 191 -20.02 17.65 15.66
CA ILE A 191 -21.44 18.06 15.69
C ILE A 191 -21.58 19.57 15.50
N ARG A 192 -20.71 20.36 16.12
CA ARG A 192 -20.70 21.83 15.97
C ARG A 192 -20.41 22.24 14.53
N TRP A 193 -19.45 21.62 13.87
CA TRP A 193 -19.14 21.90 12.46
C TRP A 193 -20.29 21.52 11.54
N LEU A 194 -20.87 20.34 11.73
CA LEU A 194 -21.98 19.85 10.91
C LEU A 194 -23.22 20.74 11.03
N LYS A 195 -23.59 21.19 12.24
CA LYS A 195 -24.73 22.08 12.49
C LYS A 195 -24.58 23.46 11.83
N ASN A 196 -23.34 23.93 11.70
CA ASN A 196 -23.05 25.25 11.11
C ASN A 196 -22.81 25.19 9.59
N SER A 197 -22.87 24.01 9.00
CA SER A 197 -22.64 23.82 7.57
C SER A 197 -23.95 23.64 6.81
N ARG A 198 -23.96 24.10 5.54
CA ARG A 198 -25.05 23.86 4.58
C ARG A 198 -24.79 22.66 3.67
N ASN A 199 -23.67 21.95 3.84
CA ASN A 199 -23.33 20.82 3.01
C ASN A 199 -24.01 19.53 3.49
N GLU A 200 -24.24 18.63 2.57
CA GLU A 200 -24.56 17.22 2.85
C GLU A 200 -23.27 16.48 3.16
N TYR A 201 -23.27 15.60 4.16
CA TYR A 201 -22.07 14.88 4.58
C TYR A 201 -22.27 13.37 4.52
N LEU A 202 -21.26 12.68 3.97
CA LEU A 202 -21.13 11.24 4.04
C LEU A 202 -19.99 10.91 5.00
N ILE A 203 -20.31 10.34 6.16
CA ILE A 203 -19.36 10.05 7.23
C ILE A 203 -18.87 8.60 7.08
N PHE A 204 -17.55 8.44 7.04
CA PHE A 204 -16.87 7.15 6.98
C PHE A 204 -16.16 6.88 8.31
N GLY A 205 -16.32 5.66 8.88
CA GLY A 205 -15.71 5.26 10.15
C GLY A 205 -15.40 3.77 10.26
#